data_4d8d81bef182e7d658b3824bb9e5eb7e
#
_entry.id   4d8d81bef182e7d658b3824bb9e5eb7e
#
_cell.length_a   1.000
_cell.length_b   1.000
_cell.length_c   1.000
_cell.angle_alpha   90.00
_cell.angle_beta   90.00
_cell.angle_gamma   90.00
#
_symmetry.space_group_name_H-M   'P 1'
#
loop_
_entity.id
_entity.type
_entity.pdbx_description
1 polymer ?
#
loop_
_entity_poly.entity_id
_entity_poly.type
_entity_poly.pdbx_seq_one_letter_code
_entity_poly.pdbx_strand_id
1 'polypeptide(L)'
;MSQTKLTMRQIQEILRLKHQNHLSIREIARSCGLPASTVGDYLQRAKAAGLSWPLPEGQGEKELLQLLIVHPVVVPAAGPALPDWSAIHKELGRKSVTLLLLWQEYRQTQPEGYGYSRFCQLYQRWAGTLDPVLRQVHLPGEKMFVDWAGQTMPLHNEQDGSVSAAHLFVAVLGASNKTYAEAFENEQLAAWLRAHCHAFAFFQGVARITVPDNLKTGVVRPCRYEPVLHRSYQELAEHYGTVILPARIRKPRDKAKVEGAVLITERQILAALRDQRFFNVAQLNAAIRPLLAQLNEQPFQKLAGSRNSWFETLEKGRLLPLPATVFELADWSTAKVNIDYHVAVDKHYYSVPHQLIHQELDVRLTDQTVELFAHGKRVAAHRRSRVAGRFTTLEEHRPKSHQRYLEWTPSRILEWVKTIGPECVKVVAKIMADRPHPEQGFRSALGIIRLGKAVGHDRLEAACRRALHFGTCSYASLKSILDHHLEARLVEPELPLPSPTHENLRGGPYYG
;
A
#
# COMPACT_ATOMS: atom_id res chain seq x y z
N MET A 1 -17.01 44.63 -12.15
CA MET A 1 -17.99 44.99 -11.11
C MET A 1 -19.35 44.59 -11.63
N SER A 2 -20.08 43.76 -10.90
CA SER A 2 -21.45 43.35 -11.26
C SER A 2 -22.37 44.57 -11.17
N GLN A 3 -22.96 44.98 -12.28
CA GLN A 3 -23.98 46.05 -12.27
C GLN A 3 -25.18 45.56 -11.46
N THR A 4 -25.47 46.22 -10.35
CA THR A 4 -26.64 45.94 -9.50
C THR A 4 -27.87 46.21 -10.34
N LYS A 5 -28.65 45.18 -10.67
CA LYS A 5 -29.93 45.34 -11.37
C LYS A 5 -30.91 46.05 -10.44
N LEU A 6 -31.43 47.22 -10.87
CA LEU A 6 -32.45 47.95 -10.12
C LEU A 6 -33.80 47.21 -10.16
N THR A 7 -34.54 47.30 -9.09
CA THR A 7 -35.93 46.83 -9.04
C THR A 7 -36.85 47.76 -9.84
N MET A 8 -37.97 47.24 -10.34
CA MET A 8 -38.93 48.06 -11.09
C MET A 8 -39.40 49.28 -10.29
N ARG A 9 -39.60 49.12 -8.98
CA ARG A 9 -39.97 50.21 -8.07
C ARG A 9 -38.90 51.33 -8.04
N GLN A 10 -37.63 50.99 -8.05
CA GLN A 10 -36.53 51.97 -8.11
C GLN A 10 -36.48 52.69 -9.46
N ILE A 11 -36.77 51.98 -10.55
CA ILE A 11 -36.81 52.57 -11.89
C ILE A 11 -38.00 53.52 -12.01
N GLN A 12 -39.19 53.16 -11.54
CA GLN A 12 -40.36 54.01 -11.50
C GLN A 12 -40.10 55.31 -10.71
N GLU A 13 -39.43 55.19 -9.55
CA GLU A 13 -39.07 56.33 -8.74
C GLU A 13 -38.08 57.26 -9.46
N ILE A 14 -37.11 56.73 -10.15
CA ILE A 14 -36.16 57.50 -10.99
C ILE A 14 -36.91 58.25 -12.07
N LEU A 15 -37.85 57.63 -12.78
CA LEU A 15 -38.65 58.26 -13.84
C LEU A 15 -39.58 59.33 -13.27
N ARG A 16 -40.23 59.06 -12.17
CA ARG A 16 -41.10 60.05 -11.46
C ARG A 16 -40.33 61.30 -11.06
N LEU A 17 -39.17 61.11 -10.38
CA LEU A 17 -38.34 62.22 -9.94
C LEU A 17 -37.80 63.05 -11.11
N LYS A 18 -37.51 62.39 -12.26
CA LYS A 18 -37.05 63.07 -13.47
C LYS A 18 -38.15 63.87 -14.17
N HIS A 19 -39.27 63.23 -14.44
CA HIS A 19 -40.33 63.84 -15.32
C HIS A 19 -41.36 64.63 -14.58
N GLN A 20 -41.70 64.23 -13.36
CA GLN A 20 -42.68 64.93 -12.54
C GLN A 20 -42.05 66.03 -11.68
N ASN A 21 -40.91 65.76 -11.08
CA ASN A 21 -40.23 66.70 -10.18
C ASN A 21 -39.10 67.50 -10.82
N HIS A 22 -38.76 67.21 -12.08
CA HIS A 22 -37.73 67.86 -12.87
C HIS A 22 -36.31 67.89 -12.26
N LEU A 23 -36.00 66.92 -11.40
CA LEU A 23 -34.72 66.85 -10.70
C LEU A 23 -33.55 66.50 -11.63
N SER A 24 -32.36 66.98 -11.30
CA SER A 24 -31.13 66.62 -11.98
C SER A 24 -30.69 65.18 -11.63
N ILE A 25 -29.91 64.57 -12.51
CA ILE A 25 -29.37 63.21 -12.28
C ILE A 25 -28.64 63.08 -10.93
N ARG A 26 -27.95 64.13 -10.48
CA ARG A 26 -27.22 64.12 -9.20
C ARG A 26 -28.16 64.18 -8.00
N GLU A 27 -29.27 64.91 -8.12
CA GLU A 27 -30.29 64.97 -7.07
C GLU A 27 -31.09 63.68 -6.94
N ILE A 28 -31.44 63.07 -8.09
CA ILE A 28 -32.10 61.75 -8.14
C ILE A 28 -31.17 60.70 -7.54
N ALA A 29 -29.88 60.71 -7.85
CA ALA A 29 -28.87 59.78 -7.32
C ALA A 29 -28.78 59.88 -5.79
N ARG A 30 -28.79 61.10 -5.24
CA ARG A 30 -28.80 61.31 -3.79
C ARG A 30 -30.09 60.85 -3.14
N SER A 31 -31.24 61.15 -3.77
CA SER A 31 -32.56 60.78 -3.26
C SER A 31 -32.76 59.26 -3.23
N CYS A 32 -32.31 58.56 -4.26
CA CYS A 32 -32.47 57.11 -4.38
C CYS A 32 -31.31 56.29 -3.78
N GLY A 33 -30.24 56.92 -3.28
CA GLY A 33 -29.04 56.23 -2.78
C GLY A 33 -28.30 55.44 -3.85
N LEU A 34 -28.32 55.92 -5.09
CA LEU A 34 -27.73 55.23 -6.26
C LEU A 34 -26.56 56.03 -6.88
N PRO A 35 -25.61 55.36 -7.54
CA PRO A 35 -24.61 56.08 -8.33
C PRO A 35 -25.23 56.90 -9.45
N ALA A 36 -24.73 58.14 -9.68
CA ALA A 36 -25.26 59.05 -10.73
C ALA A 36 -25.13 58.42 -12.15
N SER A 37 -24.10 57.64 -12.40
CA SER A 37 -23.95 56.86 -13.64
C SER A 37 -25.07 55.85 -13.85
N THR A 38 -25.49 55.14 -12.80
CA THR A 38 -26.58 54.16 -12.85
C THR A 38 -27.91 54.85 -13.15
N VAL A 39 -28.19 56.00 -12.49
CA VAL A 39 -29.39 56.81 -12.77
C VAL A 39 -29.37 57.30 -14.21
N GLY A 40 -28.25 57.83 -14.67
CA GLY A 40 -28.08 58.30 -16.07
C GLY A 40 -28.34 57.20 -17.10
N ASP A 41 -27.78 56.02 -16.87
CA ASP A 41 -27.95 54.84 -17.74
C ASP A 41 -29.43 54.44 -17.86
N TYR A 42 -30.15 54.35 -16.73
CA TYR A 42 -31.56 53.97 -16.75
C TYR A 42 -32.47 55.05 -17.36
N LEU A 43 -32.16 56.33 -17.17
CA LEU A 43 -32.90 57.44 -17.85
C LEU A 43 -32.63 57.42 -19.37
N GLN A 44 -31.42 57.13 -19.82
CA GLN A 44 -31.12 57.01 -21.21
C GLN A 44 -31.84 55.81 -21.87
N ARG A 45 -31.90 54.69 -21.16
CA ARG A 45 -32.64 53.48 -21.60
C ARG A 45 -34.16 53.78 -21.70
N ALA A 46 -34.71 54.42 -20.68
CA ALA A 46 -36.12 54.81 -20.70
C ALA A 46 -36.44 55.75 -21.88
N LYS A 47 -35.58 56.74 -22.15
CA LYS A 47 -35.70 57.62 -23.30
C LYS A 47 -35.63 56.86 -24.62
N ALA A 48 -34.70 55.94 -24.76
CA ALA A 48 -34.55 55.08 -25.94
C ALA A 48 -35.78 54.15 -26.14
N ALA A 49 -36.39 53.68 -25.06
CA ALA A 49 -37.60 52.86 -25.08
C ALA A 49 -38.89 53.67 -25.21
N GLY A 50 -38.82 55.03 -25.34
CA GLY A 50 -39.99 55.91 -25.40
C GLY A 50 -40.80 55.99 -24.12
N LEU A 51 -40.22 55.62 -22.98
CA LEU A 51 -40.88 55.61 -21.69
C LEU A 51 -40.69 56.95 -20.98
N SER A 52 -41.81 57.56 -20.54
CA SER A 52 -41.86 58.77 -19.72
C SER A 52 -42.77 58.55 -18.50
N TRP A 53 -42.94 59.57 -17.67
CA TRP A 53 -43.85 59.51 -16.53
C TRP A 53 -45.11 60.34 -16.80
N PRO A 54 -46.34 59.87 -16.50
CA PRO A 54 -46.67 58.53 -15.93
C PRO A 54 -46.44 57.40 -16.94
N LEU A 55 -46.17 56.22 -16.43
CA LEU A 55 -46.03 55.01 -17.26
C LEU A 55 -47.34 54.62 -17.93
N PRO A 56 -47.38 54.07 -19.14
CA PRO A 56 -48.56 53.63 -19.84
C PRO A 56 -49.43 52.67 -19.00
N GLU A 57 -50.69 52.91 -18.85
CA GLU A 57 -51.60 51.96 -18.19
C GLU A 57 -51.82 50.75 -19.07
N GLY A 58 -51.64 49.53 -18.48
CA GLY A 58 -51.87 48.27 -19.16
C GLY A 58 -50.61 47.45 -19.52
N GLN A 59 -49.42 48.00 -19.33
CA GLN A 59 -48.16 47.19 -19.50
C GLN A 59 -47.74 46.55 -18.18
N GLY A 60 -47.54 45.24 -18.21
CA GLY A 60 -47.11 44.48 -17.05
C GLY A 60 -45.66 44.82 -16.61
N GLU A 61 -45.40 44.77 -15.31
CA GLU A 61 -44.08 45.04 -14.71
C GLU A 61 -42.93 44.27 -15.38
N LYS A 62 -43.19 43.03 -15.82
CA LYS A 62 -42.22 42.17 -16.54
C LYS A 62 -41.92 42.70 -17.94
N GLU A 63 -42.89 43.24 -18.65
CA GLU A 63 -42.72 43.77 -20.01
C GLU A 63 -41.95 45.09 -19.97
N LEU A 64 -42.27 45.99 -19.02
CA LEU A 64 -41.51 47.21 -18.80
C LEU A 64 -40.06 46.96 -18.40
N LEU A 65 -39.83 45.95 -17.57
CA LEU A 65 -38.49 45.48 -17.20
C LEU A 65 -37.73 44.92 -18.42
N GLN A 66 -38.40 44.18 -19.30
CA GLN A 66 -37.80 43.68 -20.54
C GLN A 66 -37.43 44.82 -21.48
N LEU A 67 -38.26 45.80 -21.65
CA LEU A 67 -37.97 47.00 -22.50
C LEU A 67 -36.77 47.80 -21.96
N LEU A 68 -36.59 47.84 -20.64
CA LEU A 68 -35.47 48.56 -19.99
C LEU A 68 -34.19 47.75 -19.83
N ILE A 69 -34.32 46.42 -19.78
CA ILE A 69 -33.21 45.47 -19.61
C ILE A 69 -32.70 44.98 -20.98
N VAL A 70 -33.58 44.76 -21.94
CA VAL A 70 -33.19 44.49 -23.30
C VAL A 70 -32.62 45.80 -23.88
N HIS A 71 -31.31 45.93 -23.86
CA HIS A 71 -30.68 46.85 -24.73
C HIS A 71 -31.21 46.58 -26.15
N PRO A 72 -31.72 47.58 -26.89
CA PRO A 72 -31.47 47.55 -28.31
C PRO A 72 -29.95 47.48 -28.38
N VAL A 73 -29.42 46.34 -28.88
CA VAL A 73 -28.08 46.29 -29.33
C VAL A 73 -28.02 47.47 -30.34
N VAL A 74 -27.50 48.61 -29.91
CA VAL A 74 -26.81 49.50 -30.80
C VAL A 74 -25.71 48.60 -31.30
N VAL A 75 -25.94 48.00 -32.47
CA VAL A 75 -24.91 47.30 -33.20
C VAL A 75 -23.83 48.37 -33.39
N PRO A 76 -22.72 48.33 -32.61
CA PRO A 76 -21.56 49.14 -32.94
C PRO A 76 -21.22 48.69 -34.34
N ALA A 77 -20.94 49.61 -35.25
CA ALA A 77 -20.47 49.31 -36.58
C ALA A 77 -19.60 48.07 -36.56
N ALA A 78 -19.99 47.05 -37.30
CA ALA A 78 -19.54 45.67 -37.30
C ALA A 78 -18.17 45.47 -36.61
N GLY A 79 -18.20 45.08 -35.34
CA GLY A 79 -16.96 44.62 -34.69
C GLY A 79 -16.38 43.44 -35.47
N PRO A 80 -15.08 43.15 -35.31
CA PRO A 80 -14.43 42.06 -36.04
C PRO A 80 -15.28 40.79 -36.02
N ALA A 81 -15.37 40.09 -37.14
CA ALA A 81 -16.14 38.84 -37.20
C ALA A 81 -15.67 37.87 -36.12
N LEU A 82 -16.63 37.29 -35.39
CA LEU A 82 -16.32 36.30 -34.34
C LEU A 82 -15.70 35.07 -35.00
N PRO A 83 -14.61 34.54 -34.46
CA PRO A 83 -14.06 33.27 -34.89
C PRO A 83 -15.06 32.13 -34.71
N ASP A 84 -14.97 31.12 -35.57
CA ASP A 84 -15.67 29.86 -35.33
C ASP A 84 -14.98 29.09 -34.20
N TRP A 85 -15.49 29.28 -32.98
CA TRP A 85 -14.93 28.65 -31.78
C TRP A 85 -15.03 27.14 -31.81
N SER A 86 -16.01 26.54 -32.50
CA SER A 86 -16.17 25.10 -32.64
C SER A 86 -15.05 24.50 -33.49
N ALA A 87 -14.75 25.12 -34.65
CA ALA A 87 -13.62 24.73 -35.47
C ALA A 87 -12.29 24.87 -34.72
N ILE A 88 -12.07 26.03 -34.08
CA ILE A 88 -10.87 26.31 -33.28
C ILE A 88 -10.68 25.24 -32.16
N HIS A 89 -11.75 24.89 -31.46
CA HIS A 89 -11.68 23.87 -30.40
C HIS A 89 -11.32 22.48 -30.93
N LYS A 90 -11.87 22.11 -32.09
CA LYS A 90 -11.56 20.84 -32.75
C LYS A 90 -10.08 20.79 -33.21
N GLU A 91 -9.56 21.89 -33.78
CA GLU A 91 -8.17 21.98 -34.22
C GLU A 91 -7.18 21.95 -33.06
N LEU A 92 -7.50 22.54 -31.89
CA LEU A 92 -6.67 22.45 -30.67
C LEU A 92 -6.48 21.00 -30.16
N GLY A 93 -7.34 20.08 -30.55
CA GLY A 93 -7.19 18.65 -30.22
C GLY A 93 -6.07 17.97 -31.04
N ARG A 94 -5.53 18.59 -32.08
CA ARG A 94 -4.44 18.05 -32.90
C ARG A 94 -3.09 18.29 -32.24
N LYS A 95 -2.18 17.36 -32.43
CA LYS A 95 -0.81 17.45 -31.86
C LYS A 95 -0.11 18.70 -32.41
N SER A 96 0.52 19.47 -31.52
CA SER A 96 1.30 20.67 -31.82
C SER A 96 0.51 21.90 -32.32
N VAL A 97 -0.83 21.87 -32.36
CA VAL A 97 -1.65 23.04 -32.64
C VAL A 97 -1.83 23.85 -31.35
N THR A 98 -1.59 25.16 -31.45
CA THR A 98 -1.69 26.10 -30.33
C THR A 98 -2.72 27.18 -30.59
N LEU A 99 -3.26 27.80 -29.52
CA LEU A 99 -4.15 28.98 -29.66
C LEU A 99 -3.48 30.13 -30.42
N LEU A 100 -2.16 30.28 -30.28
CA LEU A 100 -1.40 31.31 -30.99
C LEU A 100 -1.42 31.06 -32.49
N LEU A 101 -1.20 29.81 -32.92
CA LEU A 101 -1.25 29.44 -34.35
C LEU A 101 -2.65 29.72 -34.92
N LEU A 102 -3.70 29.26 -34.24
CA LEU A 102 -5.08 29.45 -34.71
C LEU A 102 -5.51 30.93 -34.69
N TRP A 103 -4.97 31.72 -33.77
CA TRP A 103 -5.13 33.17 -33.82
C TRP A 103 -4.42 33.80 -35.01
N GLN A 104 -3.22 33.36 -35.37
CA GLN A 104 -2.51 33.83 -36.55
C GLN A 104 -3.28 33.52 -37.85
N GLU A 105 -3.84 32.31 -37.96
CA GLU A 105 -4.70 31.90 -39.07
C GLU A 105 -5.97 32.75 -39.14
N TYR A 106 -6.63 32.98 -38.01
CA TYR A 106 -7.77 33.91 -37.94
C TYR A 106 -7.39 35.31 -38.37
N ARG A 107 -6.23 35.84 -37.99
CA ARG A 107 -5.77 37.17 -38.38
C ARG A 107 -5.43 37.27 -39.86
N GLN A 108 -5.02 36.20 -40.52
CA GLN A 108 -4.82 36.15 -41.97
C GLN A 108 -6.13 36.34 -42.72
N THR A 109 -7.23 35.76 -42.23
CA THR A 109 -8.55 35.90 -42.87
C THR A 109 -9.28 37.16 -42.41
N GLN A 110 -8.97 37.69 -41.24
CA GLN A 110 -9.58 38.87 -40.61
C GLN A 110 -8.49 39.86 -40.14
N PRO A 111 -7.87 40.65 -41.02
CA PRO A 111 -6.80 41.58 -40.66
C PRO A 111 -7.16 42.58 -39.54
N GLU A 112 -8.42 43.01 -39.47
CA GLU A 112 -8.98 43.88 -38.43
C GLU A 112 -9.60 43.07 -37.26
N GLY A 113 -9.32 41.76 -37.17
CA GLY A 113 -9.85 40.86 -36.15
C GLY A 113 -9.32 41.15 -34.76
N TYR A 114 -9.81 40.37 -33.77
CA TYR A 114 -9.42 40.52 -32.38
C TYR A 114 -7.92 40.33 -32.14
N GLY A 115 -7.34 41.14 -31.25
CA GLY A 115 -5.98 40.92 -30.75
C GLY A 115 -5.89 39.62 -29.91
N TYR A 116 -4.70 39.06 -29.82
CA TYR A 116 -4.46 37.74 -29.22
C TYR A 116 -5.08 37.57 -27.80
N SER A 117 -4.86 38.55 -26.93
CA SER A 117 -5.39 38.48 -25.54
C SER A 117 -6.93 38.44 -25.55
N ARG A 118 -7.58 39.21 -26.41
CA ARG A 118 -9.05 39.20 -26.50
C ARG A 118 -9.58 37.94 -27.16
N PHE A 119 -8.89 37.43 -28.16
CA PHE A 119 -9.17 36.14 -28.80
C PHE A 119 -9.13 35.00 -27.75
N CYS A 120 -8.05 34.90 -26.95
CA CYS A 120 -7.96 33.91 -25.87
C CYS A 120 -9.07 34.06 -24.82
N GLN A 121 -9.38 35.31 -24.43
CA GLN A 121 -10.45 35.57 -23.46
C GLN A 121 -11.84 35.13 -23.99
N LEU A 122 -12.13 35.41 -25.24
CA LEU A 122 -13.39 35.01 -25.87
C LEU A 122 -13.47 33.50 -26.04
N TYR A 123 -12.37 32.84 -26.47
CA TYR A 123 -12.28 31.39 -26.54
C TYR A 123 -12.51 30.74 -25.16
N GLN A 124 -11.85 31.22 -24.11
CA GLN A 124 -12.02 30.68 -22.76
C GLN A 124 -13.47 30.83 -22.27
N ARG A 125 -14.12 31.97 -22.57
CA ARG A 125 -15.53 32.19 -22.25
C ARG A 125 -16.43 31.18 -22.95
N TRP A 126 -16.20 30.98 -24.27
CA TRP A 126 -16.96 30.02 -25.05
C TRP A 126 -16.66 28.55 -24.63
N ALA A 127 -15.41 28.18 -24.46
CA ALA A 127 -15.00 26.85 -24.02
C ALA A 127 -15.60 26.50 -22.62
N GLY A 128 -15.71 27.49 -21.73
CA GLY A 128 -16.36 27.32 -20.44
C GLY A 128 -17.86 26.99 -20.52
N THR A 129 -18.51 27.20 -21.68
CA THR A 129 -19.92 26.83 -21.91
C THR A 129 -20.12 25.41 -22.43
N LEU A 130 -19.06 24.80 -22.99
CA LEU A 130 -19.14 23.45 -23.61
C LEU A 130 -19.26 22.32 -22.61
N ASP A 131 -18.74 22.52 -21.40
CA ASP A 131 -18.61 21.46 -20.42
C ASP A 131 -19.17 21.93 -19.06
N PRO A 132 -20.50 21.88 -18.88
CA PRO A 132 -21.08 22.16 -17.57
C PRO A 132 -20.53 21.15 -16.55
N VAL A 133 -19.87 21.64 -15.50
CA VAL A 133 -19.33 20.80 -14.44
C VAL A 133 -20.45 20.38 -13.51
N LEU A 134 -20.82 19.10 -13.54
CA LEU A 134 -21.72 18.55 -12.53
C LEU A 134 -21.06 18.65 -11.16
N ARG A 135 -21.68 19.37 -10.23
CA ARG A 135 -21.22 19.44 -8.85
C ARG A 135 -21.31 18.05 -8.22
N GLN A 136 -20.16 17.46 -7.90
CA GLN A 136 -20.14 16.17 -7.21
C GLN A 136 -20.57 16.37 -5.76
N VAL A 137 -21.52 15.56 -5.31
CA VAL A 137 -21.92 15.44 -3.91
C VAL A 137 -21.14 14.27 -3.32
N HIS A 138 -20.43 14.52 -2.23
CA HIS A 138 -19.72 13.49 -1.48
C HIS A 138 -20.49 13.20 -0.20
N LEU A 139 -20.92 11.97 -0.02
CA LEU A 139 -21.62 11.55 1.19
C LEU A 139 -20.62 11.41 2.35
N PRO A 140 -21.03 11.77 3.58
CA PRO A 140 -20.18 11.62 4.76
C PRO A 140 -19.77 10.16 4.98
N GLY A 141 -18.47 9.92 5.22
CA GLY A 141 -17.89 8.60 5.44
C GLY A 141 -17.80 7.72 4.21
N GLU A 142 -18.20 8.22 3.02
CA GLU A 142 -18.18 7.41 1.79
C GLU A 142 -16.78 7.30 1.21
N LYS A 143 -16.10 8.43 0.98
CA LYS A 143 -14.86 8.48 0.20
C LYS A 143 -13.72 9.19 0.93
N MET A 144 -12.54 8.57 0.88
CA MET A 144 -11.25 9.18 1.14
C MET A 144 -10.45 9.20 -0.15
N PHE A 145 -9.94 10.36 -0.52
CA PHE A 145 -9.07 10.53 -1.68
C PHE A 145 -7.63 10.64 -1.24
N VAL A 146 -6.72 9.97 -1.94
CA VAL A 146 -5.30 9.91 -1.57
C VAL A 146 -4.40 10.12 -2.78
N ASP A 147 -3.29 10.83 -2.55
CA ASP A 147 -2.28 11.09 -3.59
C ASP A 147 -0.94 11.47 -2.95
N TRP A 148 0.15 11.40 -3.74
CA TRP A 148 1.42 12.04 -3.43
C TRP A 148 1.41 13.47 -3.96
N ALA A 149 1.94 14.41 -3.19
CA ALA A 149 2.18 15.76 -3.69
C ALA A 149 3.30 15.73 -4.73
N GLY A 150 3.14 16.52 -5.78
CA GLY A 150 4.17 16.63 -6.83
C GLY A 150 5.44 17.33 -6.35
N GLN A 151 5.32 18.22 -5.36
CA GLN A 151 6.44 18.93 -4.76
C GLN A 151 7.05 18.11 -3.61
N THR A 152 8.38 17.98 -3.61
CA THR A 152 9.15 17.34 -2.55
C THR A 152 9.83 18.37 -1.65
N MET A 153 10.22 17.94 -0.44
CA MET A 153 11.04 18.74 0.50
C MET A 153 12.45 18.17 0.61
N PRO A 154 13.51 19.01 0.60
CA PRO A 154 14.87 18.55 0.76
C PRO A 154 15.16 18.11 2.20
N LEU A 155 15.79 16.93 2.35
CA LEU A 155 16.37 16.46 3.59
C LEU A 155 17.90 16.49 3.48
N HIS A 156 18.57 17.14 4.39
CA HIS A 156 20.01 17.29 4.39
C HIS A 156 20.66 16.24 5.31
N ASN A 157 21.67 15.54 4.83
CA ASN A 157 22.44 14.65 5.67
C ASN A 157 23.50 15.45 6.44
N GLU A 158 23.51 15.31 7.77
CA GLU A 158 24.46 16.02 8.65
C GLU A 158 25.90 15.58 8.45
N GLN A 159 26.13 14.33 7.98
CA GLN A 159 27.47 13.75 7.91
C GLN A 159 28.21 14.12 6.63
N ASP A 160 27.53 14.06 5.48
CA ASP A 160 28.16 14.22 4.15
C ASP A 160 27.60 15.40 3.35
N GLY A 161 26.58 16.10 3.88
CA GLY A 161 25.93 17.23 3.23
C GLY A 161 25.07 16.83 2.01
N SER A 162 24.88 15.54 1.75
CA SER A 162 24.01 15.07 0.66
C SER A 162 22.56 15.48 0.90
N VAL A 163 21.81 15.65 -0.21
CA VAL A 163 20.40 16.05 -0.14
C VAL A 163 19.56 14.95 -0.75
N SER A 164 18.61 14.44 0.03
CA SER A 164 17.57 13.53 -0.43
C SER A 164 16.21 14.24 -0.47
N ALA A 165 15.25 13.65 -1.18
CA ALA A 165 13.90 14.20 -1.29
C ALA A 165 12.95 13.48 -0.31
N ALA A 166 12.16 14.27 0.45
CA ALA A 166 11.01 13.75 1.18
C ALA A 166 9.74 13.96 0.34
N HIS A 167 8.93 12.94 0.23
CA HIS A 167 7.67 12.90 -0.51
C HIS A 167 6.49 13.09 0.44
N LEU A 168 5.56 13.96 0.09
CA LEU A 168 4.41 14.24 0.94
C LEU A 168 3.18 13.45 0.49
N PHE A 169 2.69 12.58 1.36
CA PHE A 169 1.41 11.90 1.20
C PHE A 169 0.27 12.81 1.68
N VAL A 170 -0.80 12.87 0.91
CA VAL A 170 -2.00 13.65 1.24
C VAL A 170 -3.22 12.75 1.16
N ALA A 171 -4.05 12.77 2.21
CA ALA A 171 -5.37 12.14 2.23
C ALA A 171 -6.43 13.17 2.60
N VAL A 172 -7.59 13.14 1.91
CA VAL A 172 -8.69 14.06 2.16
C VAL A 172 -10.02 13.32 2.19
N LEU A 173 -10.84 13.59 3.21
CA LEU A 173 -12.20 13.07 3.29
C LEU A 173 -13.14 13.81 2.37
N GLY A 174 -14.09 13.10 1.78
CA GLY A 174 -14.96 13.63 0.72
C GLY A 174 -15.90 14.74 1.18
N ALA A 175 -16.57 14.61 2.30
CA ALA A 175 -17.60 15.53 2.75
C ALA A 175 -17.01 16.72 3.53
N SER A 176 -16.22 16.48 4.57
CA SER A 176 -15.63 17.51 5.43
C SER A 176 -14.45 18.27 4.83
N ASN A 177 -13.78 17.69 3.82
CA ASN A 177 -12.45 18.11 3.36
C ASN A 177 -11.37 18.02 4.45
N LYS A 178 -11.60 17.30 5.55
CA LYS A 178 -10.55 17.09 6.54
C LYS A 178 -9.36 16.45 5.87
N THR A 179 -8.19 17.06 6.04
CA THR A 179 -6.97 16.72 5.32
C THR A 179 -5.96 16.13 6.29
N TYR A 180 -5.32 15.07 5.87
CA TYR A 180 -4.14 14.48 6.47
C TYR A 180 -2.95 14.66 5.54
N ALA A 181 -1.77 14.95 6.09
CA ALA A 181 -0.53 15.03 5.33
C ALA A 181 0.64 14.54 6.18
N GLU A 182 1.52 13.76 5.59
CA GLU A 182 2.73 13.22 6.21
C GLU A 182 3.82 13.02 5.16
N ALA A 183 5.07 13.33 5.53
CA ALA A 183 6.24 13.14 4.70
C ALA A 183 6.85 11.74 4.88
N PHE A 184 7.38 11.19 3.79
CA PHE A 184 8.07 9.89 3.71
C PHE A 184 9.36 10.02 2.89
N GLU A 185 10.30 9.10 3.10
CA GLU A 185 11.59 9.08 2.39
C GLU A 185 11.45 8.67 0.91
N ASN A 186 10.37 8.00 0.55
CA ASN A 186 10.10 7.51 -0.81
C ASN A 186 8.61 7.23 -1.02
N GLU A 187 8.23 6.98 -2.29
CA GLU A 187 6.86 6.63 -2.69
C GLU A 187 6.67 5.11 -2.89
N GLN A 188 7.53 4.28 -2.29
CA GLN A 188 7.43 2.83 -2.42
C GLN A 188 6.18 2.27 -1.75
N LEU A 189 5.81 1.03 -2.09
CA LEU A 189 4.61 0.38 -1.58
C LEU A 189 4.54 0.37 -0.04
N ALA A 190 5.66 0.13 0.63
CA ALA A 190 5.73 0.13 2.08
C ALA A 190 5.36 1.49 2.70
N ALA A 191 5.87 2.59 2.12
CA ALA A 191 5.53 3.95 2.53
C ALA A 191 4.06 4.26 2.24
N TRP A 192 3.56 3.87 1.06
CA TRP A 192 2.17 4.02 0.65
C TRP A 192 1.19 3.36 1.62
N LEU A 193 1.43 2.08 1.96
CA LEU A 193 0.56 1.34 2.88
C LEU A 193 0.62 1.89 4.30
N ARG A 194 1.82 2.27 4.78
CA ARG A 194 2.00 2.91 6.09
C ARG A 194 1.27 4.24 6.16
N ALA A 195 1.35 5.05 5.11
CA ALA A 195 0.65 6.33 5.02
C ALA A 195 -0.87 6.17 5.14
N HIS A 196 -1.46 5.12 4.55
CA HIS A 196 -2.87 4.80 4.72
C HIS A 196 -3.22 4.43 6.16
N CYS A 197 -2.40 3.58 6.80
CA CYS A 197 -2.61 3.21 8.21
C CYS A 197 -2.60 4.44 9.12
N HIS A 198 -1.64 5.35 8.91
CA HIS A 198 -1.54 6.59 9.68
C HIS A 198 -2.72 7.55 9.38
N ALA A 199 -3.16 7.64 8.12
CA ALA A 199 -4.34 8.45 7.75
C ALA A 199 -5.61 7.91 8.41
N PHE A 200 -5.86 6.61 8.41
CA PHE A 200 -7.00 6.00 9.10
C PHE A 200 -6.95 6.25 10.60
N ALA A 201 -5.79 6.13 11.22
CA ALA A 201 -5.60 6.46 12.64
C ALA A 201 -5.87 7.93 12.92
N PHE A 202 -5.39 8.86 12.07
CA PHE A 202 -5.65 10.29 12.19
C PHE A 202 -7.15 10.64 12.08
N PHE A 203 -7.85 10.02 11.15
CA PHE A 203 -9.30 10.20 10.99
C PHE A 203 -10.11 9.44 12.04
N GLN A 204 -9.48 8.61 12.88
CA GLN A 204 -10.14 7.76 13.88
C GLN A 204 -11.22 6.85 13.27
N GLY A 205 -11.03 6.43 12.03
CA GLY A 205 -11.97 5.61 11.29
C GLY A 205 -11.60 5.49 9.82
N VAL A 206 -12.36 4.69 9.10
CA VAL A 206 -12.08 4.31 7.71
C VAL A 206 -13.25 4.70 6.80
N ALA A 207 -12.97 5.39 5.71
CA ALA A 207 -13.97 5.63 4.68
C ALA A 207 -14.31 4.32 3.93
N ARG A 208 -15.56 4.18 3.50
CA ARG A 208 -16.00 2.98 2.78
C ARG A 208 -15.22 2.74 1.49
N ILE A 209 -14.81 3.82 0.82
CA ILE A 209 -14.08 3.79 -0.44
C ILE A 209 -12.83 4.64 -0.31
N THR A 210 -11.68 4.06 -0.60
CA THR A 210 -10.41 4.78 -0.77
C THR A 210 -10.15 4.96 -2.26
N VAL A 211 -9.95 6.22 -2.68
CA VAL A 211 -9.77 6.60 -4.09
C VAL A 211 -8.34 7.07 -4.31
N PRO A 212 -7.42 6.17 -4.67
CA PRO A 212 -6.07 6.55 -5.08
C PRO A 212 -6.06 7.04 -6.53
N ASP A 213 -4.97 7.73 -6.91
CA ASP A 213 -4.62 7.82 -8.31
C ASP A 213 -4.17 6.46 -8.88
N ASN A 214 -4.08 6.37 -10.22
CA ASN A 214 -3.51 5.21 -10.93
C ASN A 214 -1.98 5.17 -10.77
N LEU A 215 -1.48 5.24 -9.54
CA LEU A 215 -0.06 5.15 -9.21
C LEU A 215 0.43 3.71 -9.42
N LYS A 216 1.58 3.56 -10.08
CA LYS A 216 2.24 2.26 -10.27
C LYS A 216 2.49 1.53 -8.94
N THR A 217 2.63 2.27 -7.85
CA THR A 217 2.86 1.74 -6.50
C THR A 217 1.66 0.96 -5.95
N GLY A 218 0.43 1.40 -6.24
CA GLY A 218 -0.78 0.74 -5.75
C GLY A 218 -1.50 -0.11 -6.80
N VAL A 219 -1.28 0.18 -8.09
CA VAL A 219 -1.98 -0.46 -9.22
C VAL A 219 -0.97 -1.11 -10.15
N VAL A 220 -0.97 -2.44 -10.21
CA VAL A 220 -0.05 -3.23 -11.05
C VAL A 220 -0.37 -3.08 -12.53
N ARG A 221 -1.65 -3.03 -12.89
CA ARG A 221 -2.13 -2.82 -14.26
C ARG A 221 -3.28 -1.82 -14.25
N PRO A 222 -3.02 -0.57 -14.66
CA PRO A 222 -4.10 0.41 -14.81
C PRO A 222 -5.01 0.03 -15.98
N CYS A 223 -6.26 -0.25 -15.69
CA CYS A 223 -7.30 -0.52 -16.67
C CYS A 223 -8.51 0.37 -16.40
N ARG A 224 -9.21 0.80 -17.47
CA ARG A 224 -10.40 1.65 -17.32
C ARG A 224 -11.54 0.95 -16.59
N TYR A 225 -11.64 -0.36 -16.71
CA TYR A 225 -12.75 -1.15 -16.19
C TYR A 225 -12.36 -2.04 -15.00
N GLU A 226 -11.17 -2.67 -15.05
CA GLU A 226 -10.70 -3.64 -14.06
C GLU A 226 -9.22 -3.38 -13.73
N PRO A 227 -8.89 -2.41 -12.88
CA PRO A 227 -7.51 -2.19 -12.43
C PRO A 227 -7.05 -3.33 -11.53
N VAL A 228 -5.86 -3.88 -11.80
CA VAL A 228 -5.26 -4.90 -10.94
C VAL A 228 -4.47 -4.20 -9.84
N LEU A 229 -4.93 -4.33 -8.61
CA LEU A 229 -4.27 -3.80 -7.42
C LEU A 229 -3.10 -4.67 -6.99
N HIS A 230 -2.12 -4.06 -6.32
CA HIS A 230 -1.06 -4.82 -5.65
C HIS A 230 -1.65 -5.64 -4.51
N ARG A 231 -1.22 -6.91 -4.36
CA ARG A 231 -1.78 -7.85 -3.36
C ARG A 231 -1.77 -7.30 -1.94
N SER A 232 -0.66 -6.72 -1.50
CA SER A 232 -0.55 -6.11 -0.16
C SER A 232 -1.50 -4.92 0.03
N TYR A 233 -1.83 -4.17 -1.04
CA TYR A 233 -2.80 -3.08 -0.97
C TYR A 233 -4.24 -3.61 -0.85
N GLN A 234 -4.50 -4.75 -1.49
CA GLN A 234 -5.76 -5.47 -1.37
C GLN A 234 -5.96 -6.03 0.06
N GLU A 235 -4.91 -6.62 0.66
CA GLU A 235 -4.91 -7.06 2.05
C GLU A 235 -5.16 -5.92 3.04
N LEU A 236 -4.55 -4.75 2.80
CA LEU A 236 -4.83 -3.55 3.60
C LEU A 236 -6.31 -3.17 3.50
N ALA A 237 -6.89 -3.18 2.31
CA ALA A 237 -8.29 -2.85 2.10
C ALA A 237 -9.23 -3.83 2.83
N GLU A 238 -8.93 -5.12 2.76
CA GLU A 238 -9.67 -6.18 3.47
C GLU A 238 -9.55 -6.02 4.99
N HIS A 239 -8.33 -5.76 5.49
CA HIS A 239 -8.09 -5.57 6.92
C HIS A 239 -8.88 -4.38 7.50
N TYR A 240 -8.94 -3.25 6.78
CA TYR A 240 -9.65 -2.05 7.21
C TYR A 240 -11.13 -2.00 6.76
N GLY A 241 -11.59 -2.96 5.97
CA GLY A 241 -12.96 -3.02 5.47
C GLY A 241 -13.30 -1.92 4.44
N THR A 242 -12.31 -1.33 3.77
CA THR A 242 -12.48 -0.32 2.71
C THR A 242 -12.39 -0.95 1.33
N VAL A 243 -12.95 -0.28 0.33
CA VAL A 243 -12.81 -0.67 -1.08
C VAL A 243 -11.86 0.28 -1.78
N ILE A 244 -10.82 -0.25 -2.42
CA ILE A 244 -9.92 0.57 -3.25
C ILE A 244 -10.57 0.76 -4.62
N LEU A 245 -10.89 2.00 -4.96
CA LEU A 245 -11.48 2.37 -6.24
C LEU A 245 -10.59 3.40 -6.94
N PRO A 246 -9.61 3.01 -7.75
CA PRO A 246 -8.74 3.94 -8.44
C PRO A 246 -9.52 4.92 -9.33
N ALA A 247 -9.07 6.17 -9.38
CA ALA A 247 -9.67 7.20 -10.24
C ALA A 247 -9.60 6.77 -11.72
N ARG A 248 -10.62 7.12 -12.50
CA ARG A 248 -10.71 6.74 -13.91
C ARG A 248 -9.64 7.44 -14.74
N ILE A 249 -9.00 6.69 -15.64
CA ILE A 249 -7.97 7.20 -16.54
C ILE A 249 -8.56 8.34 -17.41
N ARG A 250 -7.83 9.46 -17.54
CA ARG A 250 -8.21 10.65 -18.34
C ARG A 250 -9.52 11.31 -17.92
N LYS A 251 -9.95 11.17 -16.65
CA LYS A 251 -11.07 11.93 -16.08
C LYS A 251 -10.60 12.79 -14.91
N PRO A 252 -9.99 13.96 -15.14
CA PRO A 252 -9.44 14.83 -14.08
C PRO A 252 -10.48 15.22 -13.03
N ARG A 253 -11.76 15.25 -13.40
CA ARG A 253 -12.87 15.60 -12.49
C ARG A 253 -13.02 14.63 -11.31
N ASP A 254 -12.66 13.35 -11.49
CA ASP A 254 -12.73 12.35 -10.41
C ASP A 254 -11.68 12.65 -9.32
N LYS A 255 -10.63 13.40 -9.64
CA LYS A 255 -9.52 13.78 -8.76
C LYS A 255 -9.60 15.21 -8.21
N ALA A 256 -10.51 16.04 -8.70
CA ALA A 256 -10.54 17.47 -8.36
C ALA A 256 -10.49 17.73 -6.84
N LYS A 257 -11.00 16.81 -6.02
CA LYS A 257 -10.94 16.87 -4.55
C LYS A 257 -9.50 16.73 -4.04
N VAL A 258 -8.79 15.66 -4.43
CA VAL A 258 -7.43 15.43 -3.93
C VAL A 258 -6.45 16.40 -4.55
N GLU A 259 -6.58 16.75 -5.84
CA GLU A 259 -5.76 17.77 -6.48
C GLU A 259 -5.88 19.12 -5.77
N GLY A 260 -7.12 19.51 -5.42
CA GLY A 260 -7.36 20.71 -4.60
C GLY A 260 -6.76 20.63 -3.20
N ALA A 261 -6.84 19.47 -2.54
CA ALA A 261 -6.23 19.25 -1.23
C ALA A 261 -4.70 19.27 -1.30
N VAL A 262 -4.10 18.59 -2.29
CA VAL A 262 -2.65 18.61 -2.54
C VAL A 262 -2.17 20.05 -2.74
N LEU A 263 -2.80 20.80 -3.64
CA LEU A 263 -2.44 22.19 -3.92
C LEU A 263 -2.54 23.09 -2.68
N ILE A 264 -3.58 22.92 -1.85
CA ILE A 264 -3.73 23.66 -0.61
C ILE A 264 -2.63 23.27 0.38
N THR A 265 -2.31 21.98 0.48
CA THR A 265 -1.28 21.46 1.37
C THR A 265 0.11 21.95 0.94
N GLU A 266 0.44 21.91 -0.35
CA GLU A 266 1.67 22.48 -0.88
C GLU A 266 1.80 23.98 -0.55
N ARG A 267 0.75 24.75 -0.74
CA ARG A 267 0.76 26.21 -0.50
C ARG A 267 0.80 26.59 0.97
N GLN A 268 0.08 25.87 1.83
CA GLN A 268 -0.06 26.26 3.24
C GLN A 268 0.92 25.52 4.16
N ILE A 269 1.43 24.36 3.76
CA ILE A 269 2.38 23.59 4.57
C ILE A 269 3.77 23.65 3.95
N LEU A 270 3.98 23.11 2.73
CA LEU A 270 5.34 23.06 2.17
C LEU A 270 5.92 24.44 1.92
N ALA A 271 5.15 25.36 1.35
CA ALA A 271 5.62 26.71 1.11
C ALA A 271 5.92 27.50 2.41
N ALA A 272 5.22 27.21 3.51
CA ALA A 272 5.52 27.80 4.83
C ALA A 272 6.84 27.28 5.42
N LEU A 273 7.25 26.06 5.04
CA LEU A 273 8.48 25.41 5.50
C LEU A 273 9.68 25.60 4.56
N ARG A 274 9.55 26.30 3.43
CA ARG A 274 10.53 26.40 2.35
C ARG A 274 11.91 26.91 2.77
N ASP A 275 11.96 27.76 3.80
CA ASP A 275 13.19 28.37 4.29
C ASP A 275 13.80 27.60 5.48
N GLN A 276 13.18 26.49 5.91
CA GLN A 276 13.66 25.65 7.00
C GLN A 276 14.47 24.48 6.45
N ARG A 277 15.50 24.07 7.20
CA ARG A 277 16.31 22.89 6.88
C ARG A 277 15.91 21.74 7.78
N PHE A 278 15.75 20.57 7.17
CA PHE A 278 15.40 19.34 7.87
C PHE A 278 16.45 18.26 7.59
N PHE A 279 16.80 17.48 8.61
CA PHE A 279 17.81 16.45 8.51
C PHE A 279 17.21 15.03 8.44
N ASN A 280 15.96 14.89 8.81
CA ASN A 280 15.23 13.63 8.71
C ASN A 280 13.72 13.87 8.59
N VAL A 281 13.02 12.82 8.16
CA VAL A 281 11.56 12.85 7.98
C VAL A 281 10.81 13.12 9.29
N ALA A 282 11.36 12.69 10.44
CA ALA A 282 10.69 12.91 11.73
C ALA A 282 10.65 14.40 12.12
N GLN A 283 11.74 15.14 11.88
CA GLN A 283 11.79 16.60 12.08
C GLN A 283 10.81 17.32 11.13
N LEU A 284 10.79 16.93 9.85
CA LEU A 284 9.87 17.50 8.89
C LEU A 284 8.41 17.24 9.29
N ASN A 285 8.07 16.01 9.69
CA ASN A 285 6.72 15.68 10.15
C ASN A 285 6.34 16.41 11.44
N ALA A 286 7.29 16.66 12.34
CA ALA A 286 7.06 17.47 13.53
C ALA A 286 6.68 18.93 13.16
N ALA A 287 7.31 19.50 12.12
CA ALA A 287 6.97 20.83 11.60
C ALA A 287 5.65 20.86 10.79
N ILE A 288 5.32 19.79 10.08
CA ILE A 288 4.05 19.66 9.33
C ILE A 288 2.84 19.62 10.27
N ARG A 289 2.90 18.91 11.38
CA ARG A 289 1.74 18.69 12.29
C ARG A 289 1.02 19.96 12.73
N PRO A 290 1.69 21.01 13.26
CA PRO A 290 1.00 22.24 13.67
C PRO A 290 0.36 22.98 12.49
N LEU A 291 1.01 23.00 11.32
CA LEU A 291 0.46 23.62 10.12
C LEU A 291 -0.75 22.85 9.59
N LEU A 292 -0.72 21.53 9.65
CA LEU A 292 -1.86 20.67 9.30
C LEU A 292 -3.04 20.88 10.26
N ALA A 293 -2.78 21.01 11.56
CA ALA A 293 -3.81 21.34 12.54
C ALA A 293 -4.45 22.71 12.24
N GLN A 294 -3.62 23.72 11.97
CA GLN A 294 -4.09 25.06 11.58
C GLN A 294 -4.92 25.01 10.29
N LEU A 295 -4.48 24.29 9.26
CA LEU A 295 -5.22 24.09 8.01
C LEU A 295 -6.62 23.51 8.27
N ASN A 296 -6.73 22.52 9.13
CA ASN A 296 -8.00 21.86 9.42
C ASN A 296 -8.93 22.73 10.30
N GLU A 297 -8.39 23.63 11.12
CA GLU A 297 -9.18 24.58 11.91
C GLU A 297 -9.57 25.83 11.13
N GLN A 298 -8.89 26.16 10.05
CA GLN A 298 -9.14 27.36 9.26
C GLN A 298 -10.57 27.39 8.74
N PRO A 299 -11.32 28.50 8.97
CA PRO A 299 -12.66 28.67 8.45
C PRO A 299 -12.72 28.60 6.92
N PHE A 300 -13.78 28.03 6.38
CA PHE A 300 -14.03 28.06 4.95
C PHE A 300 -14.33 29.47 4.46
N GLN A 301 -13.85 29.83 3.27
CA GLN A 301 -14.10 31.17 2.69
C GLN A 301 -15.56 31.41 2.29
N LYS A 302 -16.29 30.36 1.89
CA LYS A 302 -17.64 30.46 1.31
C LYS A 302 -18.72 29.73 2.10
N LEU A 303 -18.35 29.00 3.12
CA LEU A 303 -19.22 28.14 3.92
C LEU A 303 -18.97 28.43 5.41
N ALA A 304 -19.98 28.25 6.25
CA ALA A 304 -19.77 28.31 7.69
C ALA A 304 -19.01 27.10 8.21
N GLY A 305 -18.13 27.29 9.20
CA GLY A 305 -17.36 26.24 9.83
C GLY A 305 -15.98 26.01 9.22
N SER A 306 -15.30 24.97 9.70
CA SER A 306 -13.97 24.53 9.30
C SER A 306 -13.99 23.06 8.88
N ARG A 307 -12.87 22.54 8.38
CA ARG A 307 -12.72 21.11 8.08
C ARG A 307 -12.94 20.25 9.31
N ASN A 308 -12.42 20.67 10.47
CA ASN A 308 -12.60 19.97 11.73
C ASN A 308 -14.05 20.01 12.20
N SER A 309 -14.72 21.16 12.18
CA SER A 309 -16.12 21.25 12.61
C SER A 309 -17.03 20.38 11.75
N TRP A 310 -16.83 20.35 10.44
CA TRP A 310 -17.59 19.49 9.53
C TRP A 310 -17.27 18.00 9.72
N PHE A 311 -16.01 17.69 9.99
CA PHE A 311 -15.61 16.32 10.31
C PHE A 311 -16.34 15.80 11.56
N GLU A 312 -16.28 16.53 12.67
CA GLU A 312 -16.90 16.13 13.94
C GLU A 312 -18.42 16.00 13.82
N THR A 313 -19.06 16.92 13.08
CA THR A 313 -20.53 16.95 12.99
C THR A 313 -21.11 16.02 11.92
N LEU A 314 -20.43 15.83 10.79
CA LEU A 314 -21.01 15.14 9.64
C LEU A 314 -20.37 13.78 9.37
N GLU A 315 -19.03 13.65 9.53
CA GLU A 315 -18.28 12.57 8.92
C GLU A 315 -17.78 11.52 9.91
N LYS A 316 -17.30 11.92 11.09
CA LYS A 316 -16.72 11.04 12.10
C LYS A 316 -17.62 9.86 12.48
N GLY A 317 -18.90 10.11 12.74
CA GLY A 317 -19.87 9.06 13.09
C GLY A 317 -20.33 8.18 11.92
N ARG A 318 -19.83 8.43 10.71
CA ARG A 318 -20.16 7.69 9.48
C ARG A 318 -19.00 6.86 8.95
N LEU A 319 -17.79 7.06 9.50
CA LEU A 319 -16.64 6.23 9.19
C LEU A 319 -16.81 4.82 9.78
N LEU A 320 -16.22 3.83 9.12
CA LEU A 320 -16.12 2.48 9.67
C LEU A 320 -15.15 2.51 10.88
N PRO A 321 -15.39 1.69 11.90
CA PRO A 321 -14.49 1.60 13.05
C PRO A 321 -13.12 1.06 12.62
N LEU A 322 -12.08 1.49 13.32
CA LEU A 322 -10.75 0.91 13.15
C LEU A 322 -10.74 -0.54 13.65
N PRO A 323 -10.03 -1.47 12.97
CA PRO A 323 -9.83 -2.82 13.47
C PRO A 323 -9.04 -2.80 14.79
N ALA A 324 -9.19 -3.85 15.59
CA ALA A 324 -8.50 -3.98 16.87
C ALA A 324 -6.98 -4.09 16.74
N THR A 325 -6.49 -4.58 15.60
CA THR A 325 -5.07 -4.74 15.29
C THR A 325 -4.66 -3.79 14.19
N VAL A 326 -3.42 -3.31 14.25
CA VAL A 326 -2.83 -2.53 13.16
C VAL A 326 -2.46 -3.46 12.02
N PHE A 327 -2.63 -3.01 10.79
CA PHE A 327 -2.23 -3.77 9.60
C PHE A 327 -0.72 -4.02 9.60
N GLU A 328 -0.34 -5.29 9.46
CA GLU A 328 1.05 -5.68 9.34
C GLU A 328 1.44 -5.81 7.87
N LEU A 329 2.37 -4.94 7.45
CA LEU A 329 2.88 -4.95 6.09
C LEU A 329 3.58 -6.28 5.79
N ALA A 330 3.27 -6.85 4.63
CA ALA A 330 3.91 -8.06 4.15
C ALA A 330 4.40 -7.91 2.71
N ASP A 331 5.60 -8.45 2.46
CA ASP A 331 6.12 -8.64 1.12
C ASP A 331 5.70 -10.01 0.58
N TRP A 332 5.20 -10.03 -0.66
CA TRP A 332 4.82 -11.26 -1.33
C TRP A 332 5.86 -11.65 -2.37
N SER A 333 6.24 -12.92 -2.32
CA SER A 333 7.15 -13.53 -3.29
C SER A 333 6.74 -14.99 -3.54
N THR A 334 7.41 -15.66 -4.46
CA THR A 334 7.25 -17.11 -4.66
C THR A 334 8.56 -17.81 -4.36
N ALA A 335 8.49 -19.03 -3.83
CA ALA A 335 9.65 -19.87 -3.58
C ALA A 335 9.35 -21.33 -3.89
N LYS A 336 10.31 -22.01 -4.52
CA LYS A 336 10.21 -23.44 -4.83
C LYS A 336 10.68 -24.28 -3.64
N VAL A 337 9.91 -25.32 -3.32
CA VAL A 337 10.27 -26.27 -2.27
C VAL A 337 11.38 -27.19 -2.76
N ASN A 338 12.47 -27.22 -2.01
CA ASN A 338 13.61 -28.10 -2.26
C ASN A 338 13.29 -29.56 -1.89
N ILE A 339 14.17 -30.50 -2.31
CA ILE A 339 14.02 -31.93 -2.00
C ILE A 339 14.07 -32.25 -0.50
N ASP A 340 14.65 -31.37 0.30
CA ASP A 340 14.75 -31.44 1.76
C ASP A 340 13.54 -30.80 2.47
N TYR A 341 12.43 -30.58 1.74
CA TYR A 341 11.18 -29.96 2.23
C TYR A 341 11.36 -28.56 2.85
N HIS A 342 12.37 -27.81 2.42
CA HIS A 342 12.58 -26.41 2.79
C HIS A 342 12.40 -25.47 1.60
N VAL A 343 12.03 -24.25 1.90
CA VAL A 343 12.06 -23.10 1.00
C VAL A 343 13.07 -22.08 1.48
N ALA A 344 13.82 -21.48 0.55
CA ALA A 344 14.73 -20.40 0.87
C ALA A 344 13.99 -19.07 0.83
N VAL A 345 13.96 -18.35 1.96
CA VAL A 345 13.38 -17.01 2.08
C VAL A 345 14.37 -16.13 2.82
N ASP A 346 14.76 -15.02 2.24
CA ASP A 346 15.69 -14.05 2.85
C ASP A 346 16.99 -14.70 3.36
N LYS A 347 17.56 -15.64 2.55
CA LYS A 347 18.76 -16.42 2.84
C LYS A 347 18.65 -17.39 4.03
N HIS A 348 17.47 -17.60 4.58
CA HIS A 348 17.17 -18.61 5.60
C HIS A 348 16.27 -19.70 5.02
N TYR A 349 16.31 -20.92 5.58
CA TYR A 349 15.57 -22.08 5.09
C TYR A 349 14.44 -22.44 6.06
N TYR A 350 13.18 -22.45 5.56
CA TYR A 350 11.98 -22.76 6.34
C TYR A 350 11.32 -24.03 5.83
N SER A 351 10.97 -24.93 6.73
CA SER A 351 10.35 -26.19 6.35
C SER A 351 8.87 -26.02 5.98
N VAL A 352 8.43 -26.87 5.08
CA VAL A 352 7.01 -27.05 4.71
C VAL A 352 6.67 -28.54 4.75
N PRO A 353 5.40 -28.94 4.77
CA PRO A 353 5.00 -30.34 4.67
C PRO A 353 5.69 -31.03 3.49
N HIS A 354 6.34 -32.15 3.73
CA HIS A 354 7.19 -32.86 2.74
C HIS A 354 6.45 -33.27 1.46
N GLN A 355 5.10 -33.34 1.50
CA GLN A 355 4.27 -33.63 0.32
C GLN A 355 4.32 -32.51 -0.73
N LEU A 356 4.79 -31.31 -0.36
CA LEU A 356 4.89 -30.14 -1.23
C LEU A 356 6.25 -30.02 -1.94
N ILE A 357 7.12 -31.02 -1.82
CA ILE A 357 8.44 -31.03 -2.50
C ILE A 357 8.26 -30.75 -4.00
N HIS A 358 9.12 -29.88 -4.54
CA HIS A 358 9.13 -29.40 -5.93
C HIS A 358 8.00 -28.48 -6.34
N GLN A 359 7.03 -28.21 -5.47
CA GLN A 359 5.97 -27.22 -5.74
C GLN A 359 6.49 -25.80 -5.54
N GLU A 360 5.88 -24.85 -6.22
CA GLU A 360 6.07 -23.43 -6.00
C GLU A 360 5.02 -22.93 -5.02
N LEU A 361 5.45 -22.22 -4.00
CA LEU A 361 4.59 -21.69 -2.94
C LEU A 361 4.63 -20.17 -2.93
N ASP A 362 3.50 -19.53 -2.62
CA ASP A 362 3.48 -18.12 -2.28
C ASP A 362 4.04 -17.92 -0.87
N VAL A 363 4.91 -16.95 -0.73
CA VAL A 363 5.57 -16.55 0.51
C VAL A 363 5.06 -15.18 0.91
N ARG A 364 4.46 -15.10 2.10
CA ARG A 364 4.11 -13.85 2.76
C ARG A 364 5.13 -13.57 3.85
N LEU A 365 5.94 -12.54 3.67
CA LEU A 365 7.03 -12.16 4.57
C LEU A 365 6.67 -10.87 5.29
N THR A 366 6.49 -10.96 6.61
CA THR A 366 6.34 -9.78 7.48
C THR A 366 7.65 -9.49 8.22
N ASP A 367 7.65 -8.51 9.10
CA ASP A 367 8.82 -8.21 9.92
C ASP A 367 9.15 -9.34 10.91
N GLN A 368 8.14 -10.08 11.37
CA GLN A 368 8.27 -11.12 12.40
C GLN A 368 7.97 -12.54 11.90
N THR A 369 7.22 -12.71 10.82
CA THR A 369 6.71 -14.01 10.39
C THR A 369 7.00 -14.30 8.93
N VAL A 370 7.14 -15.59 8.62
CA VAL A 370 7.17 -16.14 7.25
C VAL A 370 6.00 -17.10 7.14
N GLU A 371 5.03 -16.78 6.32
CA GLU A 371 3.88 -17.63 6.04
C GLU A 371 3.96 -18.17 4.61
N LEU A 372 3.66 -19.45 4.46
CA LEU A 372 3.79 -20.18 3.20
C LEU A 372 2.42 -20.71 2.78
N PHE A 373 2.05 -20.45 1.52
CA PHE A 373 0.72 -20.77 0.98
C PHE A 373 0.85 -21.65 -0.25
N ALA A 374 0.04 -22.70 -0.32
CA ALA A 374 -0.16 -23.52 -1.49
C ALA A 374 -1.60 -23.33 -1.97
N HIS A 375 -1.81 -22.92 -3.22
CA HIS A 375 -3.14 -22.69 -3.80
C HIS A 375 -4.04 -21.79 -2.92
N GLY A 376 -3.48 -20.72 -2.37
CA GLY A 376 -4.18 -19.77 -1.50
C GLY A 376 -4.44 -20.25 -0.07
N LYS A 377 -4.06 -21.50 0.28
CA LYS A 377 -4.20 -22.05 1.64
C LYS A 377 -2.86 -22.01 2.36
N ARG A 378 -2.83 -21.46 3.59
CA ARG A 378 -1.62 -21.46 4.43
C ARG A 378 -1.25 -22.88 4.84
N VAL A 379 -0.02 -23.30 4.47
CA VAL A 379 0.53 -24.64 4.72
C VAL A 379 1.60 -24.65 5.80
N ALA A 380 2.25 -23.51 6.05
CA ALA A 380 3.22 -23.35 7.13
C ALA A 380 3.30 -21.90 7.59
N ALA A 381 3.69 -21.70 8.85
CA ALA A 381 4.01 -20.42 9.43
C ALA A 381 5.22 -20.55 10.34
N HIS A 382 6.18 -19.64 10.22
CA HIS A 382 7.41 -19.64 11.01
C HIS A 382 7.70 -18.24 11.54
N ARG A 383 8.38 -18.16 12.66
CA ARG A 383 8.99 -16.91 13.09
C ARG A 383 10.14 -16.56 12.13
N ARG A 384 10.18 -15.33 11.63
CA ARG A 384 11.25 -14.86 10.75
C ARG A 384 12.60 -14.91 11.47
N SER A 385 13.59 -15.51 10.82
CA SER A 385 14.98 -15.52 11.24
C SER A 385 15.82 -14.72 10.25
N ARG A 386 16.72 -13.89 10.75
CA ARG A 386 17.65 -13.11 9.93
C ARG A 386 19.04 -13.77 9.82
N VAL A 387 19.18 -14.99 10.34
CA VAL A 387 20.45 -15.73 10.31
C VAL A 387 20.56 -16.47 8.98
N ALA A 388 21.44 -16.02 8.11
CA ALA A 388 21.66 -16.64 6.80
C ALA A 388 22.20 -18.07 6.91
N GLY A 389 21.79 -18.95 5.98
CA GLY A 389 22.27 -20.33 5.86
C GLY A 389 21.78 -21.28 6.95
N ARG A 390 20.92 -20.85 7.87
CA ARG A 390 20.34 -21.72 8.90
C ARG A 390 18.96 -22.23 8.51
N PHE A 391 18.52 -23.28 9.17
CA PHE A 391 17.27 -23.98 8.94
C PHE A 391 16.33 -23.82 10.15
N THR A 392 15.08 -23.52 9.87
CA THR A 392 13.97 -23.60 10.85
C THR A 392 13.04 -24.71 10.40
N THR A 393 13.03 -25.83 11.14
CA THR A 393 12.30 -27.03 10.77
C THR A 393 11.26 -27.37 11.82
N LEU A 394 9.99 -27.47 11.41
CA LEU A 394 8.93 -28.03 12.23
C LEU A 394 8.91 -29.56 12.10
N GLU A 395 8.71 -30.25 13.19
CA GLU A 395 8.76 -31.72 13.24
C GLU A 395 7.65 -32.36 12.40
N GLU A 396 6.47 -31.76 12.43
CA GLU A 396 5.30 -32.19 11.65
C GLU A 396 5.49 -32.14 10.13
N HIS A 397 6.43 -31.33 9.64
CA HIS A 397 6.73 -31.22 8.22
C HIS A 397 7.59 -32.38 7.69
N ARG A 398 8.24 -33.13 8.59
CA ARG A 398 9.14 -34.22 8.24
C ARG A 398 8.37 -35.47 7.82
N PRO A 399 8.86 -36.24 6.84
CA PRO A 399 8.31 -37.57 6.58
C PRO A 399 8.53 -38.47 7.81
N LYS A 400 7.60 -39.41 8.05
CA LYS A 400 7.65 -40.34 9.19
C LYS A 400 8.99 -41.11 9.30
N SER A 401 9.64 -41.39 8.17
CA SER A 401 10.96 -42.01 8.16
C SER A 401 12.03 -41.12 8.78
N HIS A 402 12.00 -39.80 8.51
CA HIS A 402 12.96 -38.84 9.07
C HIS A 402 12.68 -38.55 10.54
N GLN A 403 11.40 -38.47 10.94
CA GLN A 403 11.01 -38.35 12.36
C GLN A 403 11.56 -39.53 13.16
N ARG A 404 11.33 -40.76 12.68
CA ARG A 404 11.87 -41.97 13.32
C ARG A 404 13.41 -42.00 13.38
N TYR A 405 14.08 -41.56 12.31
CA TYR A 405 15.55 -41.50 12.28
C TYR A 405 16.11 -40.56 13.35
N LEU A 406 15.48 -39.40 13.58
CA LEU A 406 15.89 -38.43 14.60
C LEU A 406 15.49 -38.82 16.02
N GLU A 407 14.47 -39.69 16.17
CA GLU A 407 14.14 -40.33 17.46
C GLU A 407 15.22 -41.33 17.93
N TRP A 408 16.09 -41.83 16.99
CA TRP A 408 17.14 -42.77 17.31
C TRP A 408 18.36 -42.05 17.91
N THR A 409 18.35 -41.87 19.21
CA THR A 409 19.51 -41.41 19.96
C THR A 409 20.27 -42.62 20.49
N PRO A 410 21.60 -42.54 20.72
CA PRO A 410 22.35 -43.62 21.37
C PRO A 410 21.69 -44.12 22.66
N SER A 411 21.21 -43.17 23.49
CA SER A 411 20.54 -43.47 24.74
C SER A 411 19.25 -44.27 24.54
N ARG A 412 18.42 -43.91 23.56
CA ARG A 412 17.14 -44.58 23.30
C ARG A 412 17.36 -45.99 22.71
N ILE A 413 18.39 -46.17 21.86
CA ILE A 413 18.77 -47.48 21.37
C ILE A 413 19.22 -48.38 22.54
N LEU A 414 20.03 -47.87 23.44
CA LEU A 414 20.49 -48.62 24.62
C LEU A 414 19.33 -48.97 25.58
N GLU A 415 18.40 -48.02 25.81
CA GLU A 415 17.18 -48.32 26.59
C GLU A 415 16.34 -49.42 25.94
N TRP A 416 16.22 -49.43 24.62
CA TRP A 416 15.50 -50.50 23.93
C TRP A 416 16.22 -51.86 24.04
N VAL A 417 17.53 -51.87 23.94
CA VAL A 417 18.33 -53.07 24.07
C VAL A 417 18.31 -53.62 25.48
N LYS A 418 18.10 -52.83 26.53
CA LYS A 418 17.90 -53.28 27.92
C LYS A 418 16.75 -54.27 28.07
N THR A 419 15.71 -54.16 27.21
CA THR A 419 14.58 -55.11 27.23
C THR A 419 14.97 -56.50 26.73
N ILE A 420 16.13 -56.65 26.07
CA ILE A 420 16.67 -57.94 25.60
C ILE A 420 17.55 -58.58 26.66
N GLY A 421 18.49 -57.81 27.19
CA GLY A 421 19.37 -58.30 28.24
C GLY A 421 20.66 -57.48 28.42
N PRO A 422 21.36 -57.61 29.54
CA PRO A 422 22.54 -56.83 29.87
C PRO A 422 23.75 -57.09 28.96
N GLU A 423 23.94 -58.31 28.47
CA GLU A 423 25.04 -58.59 27.55
C GLU A 423 24.82 -57.99 26.18
N CYS A 424 23.56 -57.95 25.71
CA CYS A 424 23.20 -57.30 24.48
C CYS A 424 23.44 -55.78 24.59
N VAL A 425 23.18 -55.15 25.74
CA VAL A 425 23.52 -53.73 25.98
C VAL A 425 25.02 -53.50 25.84
N LYS A 426 25.88 -54.37 26.42
CA LYS A 426 27.34 -54.24 26.32
C LYS A 426 27.83 -54.34 24.86
N VAL A 427 27.31 -55.29 24.09
CA VAL A 427 27.65 -55.47 22.68
C VAL A 427 27.26 -54.25 21.87
N VAL A 428 26.03 -53.77 22.02
CA VAL A 428 25.53 -52.59 21.25
C VAL A 428 26.27 -51.33 21.65
N ALA A 429 26.54 -51.12 22.94
CA ALA A 429 27.32 -49.99 23.44
C ALA A 429 28.74 -50.01 22.83
N LYS A 430 29.38 -51.18 22.78
CA LYS A 430 30.70 -51.38 22.19
C LYS A 430 30.69 -51.09 20.69
N ILE A 431 29.70 -51.60 19.93
CA ILE A 431 29.55 -51.31 18.49
C ILE A 431 29.41 -49.80 18.21
N MET A 432 28.72 -49.07 19.10
CA MET A 432 28.59 -47.60 18.94
C MET A 432 29.86 -46.86 19.38
N ALA A 433 30.57 -47.34 20.40
CA ALA A 433 31.80 -46.72 20.89
C ALA A 433 32.99 -46.93 19.94
N ASP A 434 33.06 -48.08 19.27
CA ASP A 434 34.14 -48.42 18.33
C ASP A 434 34.06 -47.63 17.02
N ARG A 435 33.08 -46.72 16.85
CA ARG A 435 32.90 -45.86 15.67
C ARG A 435 33.22 -44.40 15.98
N PRO A 436 33.85 -43.66 15.03
CA PRO A 436 34.11 -42.22 15.21
C PRO A 436 32.85 -41.42 15.59
N HIS A 437 31.68 -41.84 15.06
CA HIS A 437 30.36 -41.30 15.42
C HIS A 437 29.41 -42.43 15.79
N PRO A 438 28.78 -42.41 16.96
CA PRO A 438 27.85 -43.45 17.44
C PRO A 438 26.75 -43.82 16.45
N GLU A 439 26.29 -42.83 15.65
CA GLU A 439 25.26 -42.98 14.61
C GLU A 439 25.63 -44.01 13.52
N GLN A 440 26.91 -44.18 13.27
CA GLN A 440 27.41 -45.21 12.30
C GLN A 440 27.10 -46.63 12.78
N GLY A 441 26.92 -46.82 14.11
CA GLY A 441 26.54 -48.08 14.74
C GLY A 441 25.06 -48.40 14.72
N PHE A 442 24.19 -47.40 14.44
CA PHE A 442 22.71 -47.52 14.58
C PHE A 442 22.13 -48.61 13.69
N ARG A 443 22.58 -48.77 12.45
CA ARG A 443 22.11 -49.83 11.55
C ARG A 443 22.40 -51.21 12.13
N SER A 444 23.61 -51.40 12.67
CA SER A 444 24.03 -52.67 13.30
C SER A 444 23.21 -52.95 14.57
N ALA A 445 23.05 -51.93 15.40
CA ALA A 445 22.22 -52.01 16.66
C ALA A 445 20.75 -52.38 16.34
N LEU A 446 20.14 -51.71 15.35
CA LEU A 446 18.79 -52.03 14.91
C LEU A 446 18.67 -53.44 14.31
N GLY A 447 19.71 -53.86 13.56
CA GLY A 447 19.78 -55.23 13.06
C GLY A 447 19.80 -56.25 14.18
N ILE A 448 20.57 -56.02 15.24
CA ILE A 448 20.64 -56.87 16.44
C ILE A 448 19.28 -56.92 17.17
N ILE A 449 18.60 -55.79 17.33
CA ILE A 449 17.26 -55.74 17.94
C ILE A 449 16.25 -56.54 17.11
N ARG A 450 16.34 -56.51 15.78
CA ARG A 450 15.50 -57.34 14.88
C ARG A 450 15.79 -58.81 15.02
N LEU A 451 17.08 -59.20 15.17
CA LEU A 451 17.46 -60.61 15.43
C LEU A 451 16.79 -61.09 16.73
N GLY A 452 16.79 -60.32 17.80
CA GLY A 452 16.12 -60.65 19.05
C GLY A 452 14.62 -60.93 18.89
N LYS A 453 13.94 -60.18 18.00
CA LYS A 453 12.54 -60.45 17.66
C LYS A 453 12.34 -61.73 16.87
N ALA A 454 13.30 -62.12 16.05
CA ALA A 454 13.20 -63.30 15.23
C ALA A 454 13.55 -64.60 15.97
N VAL A 455 14.58 -64.56 16.82
CA VAL A 455 15.14 -65.77 17.47
C VAL A 455 14.79 -65.89 18.97
N GLY A 456 14.18 -64.83 19.55
CA GLY A 456 13.92 -64.73 20.98
C GLY A 456 15.04 -64.01 21.74
N HIS A 457 14.67 -63.33 22.84
CA HIS A 457 15.59 -62.49 23.61
C HIS A 457 16.65 -63.32 24.32
N ASP A 458 16.28 -64.49 24.91
CA ASP A 458 17.21 -65.35 25.63
C ASP A 458 18.35 -65.89 24.75
N ARG A 459 18.00 -66.32 23.52
CA ARG A 459 18.99 -66.80 22.55
C ARG A 459 19.94 -65.69 22.11
N LEU A 460 19.40 -64.50 21.82
CA LEU A 460 20.21 -63.35 21.46
C LEU A 460 21.14 -62.94 22.61
N GLU A 461 20.65 -62.94 23.84
CA GLU A 461 21.44 -62.62 25.03
C GLU A 461 22.58 -63.60 25.22
N ALA A 462 22.34 -64.91 25.04
CA ALA A 462 23.36 -65.93 25.07
C ALA A 462 24.41 -65.78 23.95
N ALA A 463 23.96 -65.43 22.74
CA ALA A 463 24.86 -65.11 21.61
C ALA A 463 25.70 -63.87 21.90
N CYS A 464 25.13 -62.83 22.51
CA CYS A 464 25.86 -61.62 22.92
C CYS A 464 26.93 -61.92 23.96
N ARG A 465 26.62 -62.75 24.96
CA ARG A 465 27.58 -63.23 25.98
C ARG A 465 28.77 -63.95 25.32
N ARG A 466 28.51 -64.82 24.34
CA ARG A 466 29.53 -65.52 23.62
C ARG A 466 30.38 -64.57 22.77
N ALA A 467 29.73 -63.64 22.07
CA ALA A 467 30.45 -62.65 21.24
C ALA A 467 31.36 -61.75 22.09
N LEU A 468 30.95 -61.37 23.28
CA LEU A 468 31.76 -60.60 24.24
C LEU A 468 32.96 -61.42 24.74
N HIS A 469 32.79 -62.71 25.03
CA HIS A 469 33.88 -63.59 25.45
C HIS A 469 34.98 -63.71 24.42
N PHE A 470 34.60 -63.85 23.15
CA PHE A 470 35.55 -63.93 22.05
C PHE A 470 35.96 -62.59 21.43
N GLY A 471 35.48 -61.46 21.96
CA GLY A 471 35.78 -60.11 21.49
C GLY A 471 35.21 -59.78 20.10
N THR A 472 34.34 -60.60 19.54
CA THR A 472 33.77 -60.47 18.18
C THR A 472 32.42 -59.74 18.13
N CYS A 473 32.39 -58.53 18.65
CA CYS A 473 31.16 -57.74 18.76
C CYS A 473 30.78 -57.10 17.43
N SER A 474 30.05 -57.82 16.58
CA SER A 474 29.51 -57.31 15.31
C SER A 474 28.14 -57.95 15.00
N TYR A 475 27.33 -57.27 14.16
CA TYR A 475 26.07 -57.86 13.68
C TYR A 475 26.31 -59.19 12.93
N ALA A 476 27.34 -59.23 12.08
CA ALA A 476 27.67 -60.44 11.32
C ALA A 476 28.05 -61.60 12.23
N SER A 477 28.87 -61.36 13.28
CA SER A 477 29.27 -62.37 14.25
C SER A 477 28.09 -62.91 15.04
N LEU A 478 27.20 -62.01 15.55
CA LEU A 478 26.00 -62.43 16.26
C LEU A 478 25.06 -63.24 15.40
N LYS A 479 24.88 -62.85 14.12
CA LYS A 479 24.08 -63.61 13.17
C LYS A 479 24.66 -64.99 12.94
N SER A 480 25.98 -65.09 12.71
CA SER A 480 26.65 -66.35 12.52
C SER A 480 26.55 -67.28 13.75
N ILE A 481 26.70 -66.74 14.97
CA ILE A 481 26.52 -67.51 16.22
C ILE A 481 25.10 -68.08 16.30
N LEU A 482 24.10 -67.30 15.98
CA LEU A 482 22.68 -67.69 16.03
C LEU A 482 22.29 -68.68 14.94
N ASP A 483 22.79 -68.48 13.71
CA ASP A 483 22.52 -69.34 12.53
C ASP A 483 23.13 -70.76 12.72
N HIS A 484 24.24 -70.87 13.45
CA HIS A 484 24.91 -72.13 13.72
C HIS A 484 24.68 -72.69 15.12
N HIS A 485 23.75 -72.10 15.87
CA HIS A 485 23.40 -72.50 17.24
C HIS A 485 24.59 -72.59 18.21
N LEU A 486 25.60 -71.74 17.99
CA LEU A 486 26.83 -71.76 18.80
C LEU A 486 26.60 -71.20 20.22
N GLU A 487 25.55 -70.43 20.44
CA GLU A 487 25.16 -69.87 21.75
C GLU A 487 24.87 -70.95 22.81
N ALA A 488 24.46 -72.16 22.37
CA ALA A 488 24.15 -73.29 23.24
C ALA A 488 25.40 -74.12 23.62
N ARG A 489 26.54 -73.94 22.94
CA ARG A 489 27.76 -74.69 23.26
C ARG A 489 28.46 -74.08 24.47
N LEU A 490 28.86 -74.93 25.42
CA LEU A 490 29.65 -74.51 26.58
C LEU A 490 30.96 -73.86 26.07
N VAL A 491 31.26 -72.68 26.63
CA VAL A 491 32.56 -72.05 26.43
C VAL A 491 33.52 -72.76 27.39
N GLU A 492 34.33 -73.62 26.86
CA GLU A 492 35.43 -74.24 27.64
C GLU A 492 36.41 -73.11 28.03
N PRO A 493 36.79 -73.00 29.33
CA PRO A 493 37.85 -72.07 29.69
C PRO A 493 39.13 -72.44 28.90
N GLU A 494 39.70 -71.47 28.19
CA GLU A 494 41.04 -71.65 27.62
C GLU A 494 41.99 -72.00 28.76
N LEU A 495 42.35 -73.32 28.87
CA LEU A 495 43.48 -73.70 29.66
C LEU A 495 44.68 -73.02 29.03
N PRO A 496 45.53 -72.31 29.78
CA PRO A 496 46.74 -71.74 29.23
C PRO A 496 47.54 -72.90 28.72
N LEU A 497 47.68 -73.01 27.42
CA LEU A 497 48.60 -73.97 26.81
C LEU A 497 49.99 -73.63 27.34
N PRO A 498 50.70 -74.66 27.98
CA PRO A 498 52.06 -74.42 28.42
C PRO A 498 52.84 -73.99 27.18
N SER A 499 53.54 -72.90 27.28
CA SER A 499 54.42 -72.43 26.25
C SER A 499 55.40 -73.55 25.95
N PRO A 500 55.45 -74.11 24.72
CA PRO A 500 56.39 -75.18 24.45
C PRO A 500 57.83 -74.63 24.60
N THR A 501 58.55 -75.19 25.61
CA THR A 501 59.98 -74.94 25.76
C THR A 501 60.67 -75.70 24.68
N HIS A 502 61.07 -75.02 23.65
CA HIS A 502 61.88 -75.62 22.57
C HIS A 502 63.19 -74.82 22.47
N GLU A 503 64.27 -75.49 22.33
CA GLU A 503 65.64 -74.93 22.26
C GLU A 503 65.78 -73.88 21.11
N ASN A 504 64.90 -73.84 20.15
CA ASN A 504 64.84 -72.88 19.07
C ASN A 504 64.04 -71.61 19.30
N LEU A 505 63.44 -71.41 20.50
CA LEU A 505 62.76 -70.14 20.87
C LEU A 505 63.84 -69.16 21.34
N ARG A 506 64.25 -68.30 20.43
CA ARG A 506 65.18 -67.20 20.72
C ARG A 506 64.41 -66.10 21.42
N GLY A 507 64.54 -65.98 22.74
CA GLY A 507 63.93 -64.90 23.52
C GLY A 507 64.64 -63.57 23.32
N GLY A 508 64.03 -62.50 23.84
CA GLY A 508 64.50 -61.10 23.75
C GLY A 508 65.99 -60.86 24.06
N PRO A 509 66.65 -61.63 24.94
CA PRO A 509 68.09 -61.51 25.19
C PRO A 509 68.99 -61.88 24.02
N TYR A 510 68.45 -62.50 22.97
CA TYR A 510 69.30 -62.92 21.78
C TYR A 510 69.49 -61.79 20.76
N TYR A 511 68.71 -60.74 20.87
CA TYR A 511 68.72 -59.57 19.96
C TYR A 511 69.14 -58.25 20.68
N GLY A 512 69.73 -58.32 21.86
CA GLY A 512 70.31 -57.20 22.54
C GLY A 512 71.66 -56.79 22.04
#